data_bc84e6a5ce3f41ef61ffddbf1a8757d4
#
_entry.id   bc84e6a5ce3f41ef61ffddbf1a8757d4
#
_cell.length_a   1.000
_cell.length_b   1.000
_cell.length_c   1.000
_cell.angle_alpha   90.00
_cell.angle_beta   90.00
_cell.angle_gamma   90.00
#
_symmetry.space_group_name_H-M   'P 1'
#
loop_
_entity.id
_entity.type
_entity.pdbx_description
1 polymer ?
#
loop_
_entity_poly.entity_id
_entity_poly.type
_entity_poly.pdbx_seq_one_letter_code
_entity_poly.pdbx_strand_id
1 'polypeptide(L)'
;MEKDKVPQHDAGLLGGVREVQYAVDENGRYVQVRSTGWDPKNAALIQAREMVNARVEDARRRALASETSPLEYHMERCMMDPGLLADYATLSARTVKRHLTPRGFAAASAEDLQAYARALDITVEELRQVPAAP
;
A
#
# COMPACT_ATOMS: atom_id res chain seq x y z
N MET A 1 -14.72 -21.73 -8.66
CA MET A 1 -14.75 -21.10 -9.94
C MET A 1 -13.89 -21.84 -10.91
N GLU A 2 -14.37 -21.95 -12.08
CA GLU A 2 -13.54 -22.54 -13.08
C GLU A 2 -12.34 -21.68 -13.25
N LYS A 3 -11.23 -22.27 -13.41
CA LYS A 3 -10.05 -21.48 -13.55
C LYS A 3 -10.09 -20.57 -14.74
N ASP A 4 -10.77 -20.96 -15.77
CA ASP A 4 -10.86 -20.14 -16.94
C ASP A 4 -11.62 -18.87 -16.71
N LYS A 5 -12.29 -18.78 -15.59
CA LYS A 5 -13.00 -17.56 -15.29
C LYS A 5 -12.27 -16.67 -14.34
N VAL A 6 -11.15 -17.12 -13.87
CA VAL A 6 -10.39 -16.32 -12.97
C VAL A 6 -9.52 -15.38 -13.76
N PRO A 7 -9.70 -14.09 -13.60
CA PRO A 7 -8.83 -13.16 -14.30
C PRO A 7 -7.42 -13.34 -13.85
N GLN A 8 -6.55 -13.34 -14.82
CA GLN A 8 -5.18 -13.54 -14.53
C GLN A 8 -4.43 -12.27 -14.65
N HIS A 9 -3.94 -11.79 -13.58
CA HIS A 9 -3.20 -10.58 -13.54
C HIS A 9 -1.89 -10.83 -12.89
N ASP A 10 -1.01 -9.90 -13.04
CA ASP A 10 0.21 -9.95 -12.34
C ASP A 10 -0.05 -9.90 -10.85
N ALA A 11 0.57 -10.79 -10.15
CA ALA A 11 0.41 -10.85 -8.72
C ALA A 11 0.77 -9.54 -8.05
N GLY A 12 1.71 -8.85 -8.61
CA GLY A 12 2.12 -7.59 -8.03
C GLY A 12 1.04 -6.54 -8.05
N LEU A 13 0.12 -6.62 -8.97
CA LEU A 13 -0.94 -5.64 -9.05
C LEU A 13 -1.96 -5.81 -7.95
N LEU A 14 -2.03 -6.97 -7.38
CA LEU A 14 -3.05 -7.28 -6.41
C LEU A 14 -2.45 -7.65 -5.08
N GLY A 15 -1.41 -6.96 -4.70
CA GLY A 15 -0.84 -7.16 -3.40
C GLY A 15 -0.19 -8.50 -3.21
N GLY A 16 0.35 -9.03 -4.26
CA GLY A 16 1.00 -10.31 -4.21
C GLY A 16 0.09 -11.46 -4.51
N VAL A 17 -1.17 -11.22 -4.63
CA VAL A 17 -2.08 -12.26 -5.03
C VAL A 17 -2.11 -12.29 -6.51
N ARG A 18 -1.75 -13.41 -7.03
CA ARG A 18 -1.81 -13.53 -8.43
C ARG A 18 -3.21 -13.81 -8.82
N GLU A 19 -3.83 -12.87 -9.38
CA GLU A 19 -5.12 -13.09 -9.93
C GLU A 19 -4.92 -13.51 -11.35
N VAL A 20 -5.09 -14.73 -11.58
CA VAL A 20 -4.84 -15.28 -12.87
C VAL A 20 -6.13 -15.50 -13.58
N GLN A 21 -6.23 -14.96 -14.74
CA GLN A 21 -7.36 -15.21 -15.53
C GLN A 21 -7.09 -16.36 -16.43
N TYR A 22 -7.87 -17.38 -16.30
CA TYR A 22 -7.74 -18.54 -17.15
C TYR A 22 -8.91 -18.62 -18.06
N ALA A 23 -8.68 -19.02 -19.25
CA ALA A 23 -9.73 -19.37 -20.16
C ALA A 23 -9.63 -20.86 -20.37
N VAL A 24 -10.75 -21.51 -20.42
CA VAL A 24 -10.77 -22.93 -20.75
C VAL A 24 -10.68 -23.02 -22.23
N ASP A 25 -9.66 -23.68 -22.71
CA ASP A 25 -9.53 -23.85 -24.15
C ASP A 25 -10.49 -24.93 -24.63
N GLU A 26 -10.41 -25.26 -25.89
CA GLU A 26 -11.35 -26.17 -26.47
C GLU A 26 -11.20 -27.57 -25.88
N ASN A 27 -10.14 -27.83 -25.21
CA ASN A 27 -9.94 -29.11 -24.56
C ASN A 27 -10.38 -29.10 -23.13
N GLY A 28 -10.96 -28.01 -22.66
CA GLY A 28 -11.39 -27.93 -21.31
C GLY A 28 -10.25 -27.68 -20.33
N ARG A 29 -9.11 -27.34 -20.86
CA ARG A 29 -7.96 -27.11 -20.05
C ARG A 29 -7.80 -25.63 -19.78
N TYR A 30 -7.27 -25.30 -18.64
CA TYR A 30 -7.04 -23.91 -18.35
C TYR A 30 -5.87 -23.41 -19.11
N VAL A 31 -6.10 -22.31 -19.77
CA VAL A 31 -5.05 -21.63 -20.44
C VAL A 31 -4.91 -20.32 -19.74
N GLN A 32 -3.74 -20.06 -19.29
CA GLN A 32 -3.48 -18.79 -18.72
C GLN A 32 -3.50 -17.78 -19.82
N VAL A 33 -4.55 -17.05 -19.88
CA VAL A 33 -4.67 -16.03 -20.88
C VAL A 33 -3.92 -14.84 -20.40
N ARG A 34 -2.79 -14.61 -21.00
CA ARG A 34 -2.10 -13.44 -20.68
C ARG A 34 -2.67 -12.41 -21.48
N SER A 35 -2.94 -11.39 -20.85
CA SER A 35 -3.36 -10.24 -21.50
C SER A 35 -2.21 -9.65 -22.19
N THR A 36 -1.79 -10.27 -23.17
CA THR A 36 -0.70 -9.76 -23.87
C THR A 36 -1.08 -8.55 -24.59
N GLY A 37 -2.30 -8.34 -24.72
CA GLY A 37 -2.64 -7.17 -25.34
C GLY A 37 -2.98 -6.21 -24.33
N TRP A 38 -3.81 -5.46 -24.62
CA TRP A 38 -4.34 -4.43 -23.90
C TRP A 38 -5.64 -4.80 -23.34
N ASP A 39 -5.73 -4.91 -22.13
CA ASP A 39 -6.95 -5.01 -21.38
C ASP A 39 -7.12 -3.64 -20.72
N PRO A 40 -8.12 -2.87 -21.04
CA PRO A 40 -8.30 -1.56 -20.42
C PRO A 40 -8.39 -1.65 -18.91
N LYS A 41 -8.96 -2.72 -18.39
CA LYS A 41 -9.03 -2.92 -16.96
C LYS A 41 -7.63 -3.10 -16.38
N ASN A 42 -6.79 -3.83 -17.05
CA ASN A 42 -5.44 -4.06 -16.61
C ASN A 42 -4.62 -2.79 -16.67
N ALA A 43 -4.80 -2.01 -17.71
CA ALA A 43 -4.12 -0.74 -17.83
C ALA A 43 -4.51 0.21 -16.72
N ALA A 44 -5.79 0.22 -16.35
CA ALA A 44 -6.25 1.06 -15.26
C ALA A 44 -5.64 0.63 -13.93
N LEU A 45 -5.49 -0.66 -13.70
CA LEU A 45 -4.87 -1.16 -12.48
C LEU A 45 -3.40 -0.79 -12.41
N ILE A 46 -2.70 -0.89 -13.51
CA ILE A 46 -1.31 -0.50 -13.58
C ILE A 46 -1.16 0.98 -13.28
N GLN A 47 -2.01 1.80 -13.88
CA GLN A 47 -1.96 3.22 -13.66
C GLN A 47 -2.24 3.59 -12.22
N ALA A 48 -3.21 2.93 -11.60
CA ALA A 48 -3.51 3.17 -10.20
C ALA A 48 -2.34 2.80 -9.31
N ARG A 49 -1.67 1.70 -9.62
CA ARG A 49 -0.51 1.28 -8.85
C ARG A 49 0.64 2.27 -9.00
N GLU A 50 0.84 2.79 -10.19
CA GLU A 50 1.87 3.78 -10.41
C GLU A 50 1.62 5.05 -9.62
N MET A 51 0.36 5.45 -9.52
CA MET A 51 0.00 6.61 -8.72
C MET A 51 0.30 6.39 -7.24
N VAL A 52 -0.01 5.20 -6.73
CA VAL A 52 0.29 4.87 -5.34
C VAL A 52 1.80 4.86 -5.13
N ASN A 53 2.53 4.26 -6.04
CA ASN A 53 3.98 4.22 -5.92
C ASN A 53 4.60 5.60 -5.94
N ALA A 54 4.05 6.50 -6.74
CA ALA A 54 4.53 7.88 -6.78
C ALA A 54 4.30 8.59 -5.44
N ARG A 55 3.16 8.34 -4.81
CA ARG A 55 2.87 8.93 -3.51
C ARG A 55 3.78 8.38 -2.43
N VAL A 56 4.03 7.08 -2.47
CA VAL A 56 4.92 6.45 -1.51
C VAL A 56 6.32 7.00 -1.66
N GLU A 57 6.79 7.14 -2.89
CA GLU A 57 8.12 7.66 -3.16
C GLU A 57 8.24 9.11 -2.74
N ASP A 58 7.21 9.90 -2.98
CA ASP A 58 7.20 11.28 -2.55
C ASP A 58 7.26 11.38 -1.03
N ALA A 59 6.46 10.58 -0.33
CA ALA A 59 6.47 10.57 1.12
C ALA A 59 7.82 10.11 1.66
N ARG A 60 8.44 9.14 1.00
CA ARG A 60 9.76 8.65 1.38
C ARG A 60 10.79 9.77 1.31
N ARG A 61 10.82 10.48 0.19
CA ARG A 61 11.77 11.58 0.02
C ARG A 61 11.55 12.69 1.01
N ARG A 62 10.30 13.03 1.25
CA ARG A 62 9.98 14.10 2.20
C ARG A 62 10.32 13.69 3.63
N ALA A 63 10.11 12.42 3.97
CA ALA A 63 10.47 11.93 5.31
C ALA A 63 11.99 11.94 5.50
N LEU A 64 12.73 11.54 4.48
CA LEU A 64 14.19 11.58 4.55
C LEU A 64 14.72 13.01 4.65
N ALA A 65 13.99 13.95 4.09
CA ALA A 65 14.36 15.37 4.17
C ALA A 65 13.80 16.05 5.43
N SER A 66 13.14 15.28 6.28
CA SER A 66 12.50 15.81 7.50
C SER A 66 11.40 16.82 7.22
N GLU A 67 10.78 16.71 6.07
CA GLU A 67 9.64 17.55 5.75
C GLU A 67 8.35 16.94 6.23
N THR A 68 8.35 15.65 6.43
CA THR A 68 7.22 14.93 7.00
C THR A 68 7.75 13.83 7.90
N SER A 69 6.88 13.14 8.61
CA SER A 69 7.34 12.07 9.49
C SER A 69 7.34 10.73 8.76
N PRO A 70 8.07 9.74 9.32
CA PRO A 70 8.05 8.40 8.75
C PRO A 70 6.64 7.80 8.71
N LEU A 71 5.74 8.28 9.54
CA LEU A 71 4.38 7.78 9.58
C LEU A 71 3.69 7.96 8.23
N GLU A 72 3.94 9.08 7.57
CA GLU A 72 3.31 9.33 6.28
C GLU A 72 3.75 8.30 5.24
N TYR A 73 5.03 7.96 5.24
CA TYR A 73 5.53 6.96 4.31
C TYR A 73 4.82 5.62 4.52
N HIS A 74 4.73 5.17 5.76
CA HIS A 74 4.09 3.89 6.06
C HIS A 74 2.59 3.93 5.80
N MET A 75 1.97 5.05 6.06
CA MET A 75 0.55 5.24 5.79
C MET A 75 0.27 5.13 4.29
N GLU A 76 1.05 5.83 3.48
CA GLU A 76 0.86 5.78 2.03
C GLU A 76 1.17 4.40 1.46
N ARG A 77 2.16 3.73 2.03
CA ARG A 77 2.49 2.38 1.58
C ARG A 77 1.32 1.42 1.79
N CYS A 78 0.54 1.66 2.81
CA CYS A 78 -0.63 0.83 3.09
C CYS A 78 -1.91 1.40 2.47
N MET A 79 -1.77 2.43 1.64
CA MET A 79 -2.89 3.04 0.93
C MET A 79 -3.96 3.57 1.88
N MET A 80 -3.52 4.15 2.99
CA MET A 80 -4.41 4.74 3.96
C MET A 80 -4.33 6.25 3.93
N ASP A 81 -5.41 6.89 4.33
CA ASP A 81 -5.40 8.33 4.59
C ASP A 81 -5.42 8.54 6.12
N PRO A 82 -5.26 9.77 6.59
CA PRO A 82 -5.25 9.99 8.04
C PRO A 82 -6.51 9.52 8.76
N GLY A 83 -7.67 9.65 8.10
CA GLY A 83 -8.91 9.19 8.71
C GLY A 83 -8.96 7.69 8.86
N LEU A 84 -8.54 6.98 7.84
CA LEU A 84 -8.54 5.52 7.87
C LEU A 84 -7.51 5.00 8.88
N LEU A 85 -6.34 5.60 8.89
CA LEU A 85 -5.32 5.21 9.86
C LEU A 85 -5.80 5.47 11.28
N ALA A 86 -6.47 6.59 11.49
CA ALA A 86 -7.03 6.90 12.81
C ALA A 86 -8.01 5.82 13.25
N ASP A 87 -8.85 5.36 12.34
CA ASP A 87 -9.82 4.32 12.65
C ASP A 87 -9.12 3.03 13.05
N TYR A 88 -8.12 2.62 12.30
CA TYR A 88 -7.41 1.39 12.60
C TYR A 88 -6.58 1.49 13.87
N ALA A 89 -6.03 2.66 14.14
CA ALA A 89 -5.21 2.86 15.34
C ALA A 89 -6.04 3.25 16.55
N THR A 90 -7.33 3.46 16.38
CA THR A 90 -8.23 3.91 17.44
C THR A 90 -7.76 5.26 18.02
N LEU A 91 -7.41 6.14 17.12
CA LEU A 91 -7.00 7.50 17.47
C LEU A 91 -7.88 8.48 16.71
N SER A 92 -7.74 9.76 17.00
CA SER A 92 -8.49 10.76 16.25
C SER A 92 -7.69 11.16 15.02
N ALA A 93 -8.41 11.58 13.99
CA ALA A 93 -7.76 12.04 12.76
C ALA A 93 -6.85 13.25 13.05
N ARG A 94 -7.24 14.07 13.98
CA ARG A 94 -6.43 15.23 14.36
C ARG A 94 -5.09 14.77 14.95
N THR A 95 -5.13 13.75 15.79
CA THR A 95 -3.91 13.19 16.37
C THR A 95 -3.00 12.62 15.29
N VAL A 96 -3.58 11.89 14.33
CA VAL A 96 -2.79 11.34 13.23
C VAL A 96 -2.15 12.45 12.43
N LYS A 97 -2.92 13.48 12.09
CA LYS A 97 -2.38 14.60 11.33
C LYS A 97 -1.24 15.30 12.06
N ARG A 98 -1.34 15.40 13.37
CA ARG A 98 -0.26 15.98 14.15
C ARG A 98 1.00 15.11 14.08
N HIS A 99 0.83 13.81 14.08
CA HIS A 99 1.96 12.88 14.01
C HIS A 99 2.53 12.74 12.61
N LEU A 100 1.87 13.29 11.62
CA LEU A 100 2.45 13.33 10.28
C LEU A 100 3.54 14.38 10.15
N THR A 101 3.64 15.29 11.09
CA THR A 101 4.74 16.23 11.12
C THR A 101 5.93 15.62 11.84
N PRO A 102 7.16 15.99 11.48
CA PRO A 102 8.33 15.41 12.14
C PRO A 102 8.32 15.70 13.64
N ARG A 103 7.98 16.90 14.02
CA ARG A 103 7.94 17.28 15.41
C ARG A 103 6.85 16.53 16.18
N GLY A 104 5.67 16.42 15.60
CA GLY A 104 4.59 15.71 16.25
C GLY A 104 4.91 14.24 16.43
N PHE A 105 5.52 13.64 15.42
CA PHE A 105 5.88 12.25 15.48
C PHE A 105 6.96 12.01 16.55
N ALA A 106 7.93 12.90 16.62
CA ALA A 106 8.98 12.78 17.63
C ALA A 106 8.42 12.89 19.04
N ALA A 107 7.33 13.60 19.20
CA ALA A 107 6.68 13.77 20.50
C ALA A 107 5.58 12.73 20.77
N ALA A 108 5.35 11.82 19.84
CA ALA A 108 4.30 10.83 19.99
C ALA A 108 4.63 9.88 21.15
N SER A 109 3.59 9.49 21.88
CA SER A 109 3.78 8.58 22.99
C SER A 109 4.07 7.17 22.51
N ALA A 110 4.66 6.37 23.38
CA ALA A 110 4.92 4.98 23.05
C ALA A 110 3.62 4.23 22.76
N GLU A 111 2.55 4.57 23.44
CA GLU A 111 1.25 3.97 23.18
C GLU A 111 0.76 4.26 21.78
N ASP A 112 0.88 5.52 21.35
CA ASP A 112 0.43 5.91 20.04
C ASP A 112 1.29 5.25 18.95
N LEU A 113 2.59 5.19 19.17
CA LEU A 113 3.48 4.51 18.24
C LEU A 113 3.15 3.04 18.10
N GLN A 114 2.81 2.40 19.22
CA GLN A 114 2.40 1.01 19.18
C GLN A 114 1.07 0.84 18.44
N ALA A 115 0.16 1.77 18.64
CA ALA A 115 -1.11 1.72 17.93
C ALA A 115 -0.91 1.79 16.42
N TYR A 116 -0.02 2.67 15.97
CA TYR A 116 0.30 2.75 14.56
C TYR A 116 0.98 1.48 14.06
N ALA A 117 1.90 0.96 14.84
CA ALA A 117 2.62 -0.26 14.46
C ALA A 117 1.64 -1.41 14.25
N ARG A 118 0.68 -1.55 15.15
CA ARG A 118 -0.33 -2.59 14.99
C ARG A 118 -1.23 -2.34 13.79
N ALA A 119 -1.63 -1.10 13.60
CA ALA A 119 -2.51 -0.76 12.48
C ALA A 119 -1.83 -0.99 11.15
N LEU A 120 -0.54 -0.79 11.08
CA LEU A 120 0.23 -0.93 9.84
C LEU A 120 0.93 -2.28 9.73
N ASP A 121 0.80 -3.11 10.76
CA ASP A 121 1.39 -4.45 10.81
C ASP A 121 2.91 -4.42 10.66
N ILE A 122 3.53 -3.55 11.39
CA ILE A 122 4.99 -3.41 11.44
C ILE A 122 5.42 -3.23 12.89
N THR A 123 6.72 -3.25 13.13
CA THR A 123 7.23 -2.97 14.46
C THR A 123 7.39 -1.46 14.65
N VAL A 124 7.49 -1.05 15.90
CA VAL A 124 7.73 0.37 16.18
C VAL A 124 9.07 0.81 15.59
N GLU A 125 10.05 -0.07 15.60
CA GLU A 125 11.34 0.26 15.00
C GLU A 125 11.22 0.50 13.51
N GLU A 126 10.48 -0.35 12.83
CA GLU A 126 10.23 -0.17 11.42
C GLU A 126 9.44 1.10 11.16
N LEU A 127 8.50 1.40 12.05
CA LEU A 127 7.70 2.60 11.91
C LEU A 127 8.56 3.87 11.91
N ARG A 128 9.62 3.88 12.69
CA ARG A 128 10.49 5.03 12.80
C ARG A 128 11.48 5.17 11.66
N GLN A 129 11.54 4.17 10.81
CA GLN A 129 12.52 4.14 9.75
C GLN A 129 11.88 4.30 8.40
N VAL A 130 12.61 4.94 7.51
CA VAL A 130 12.20 5.10 6.12
C VAL A 130 13.37 4.62 5.28
N PRO A 131 13.13 3.71 4.34
CA PRO A 131 14.24 3.21 3.54
C PRO A 131 14.87 4.32 2.72
N ALA A 132 16.17 4.30 2.62
CA ALA A 132 16.89 5.30 1.86
C ALA A 132 16.72 5.08 0.35
N ALA A 133 16.35 3.88 -0.04
CA ALA A 133 16.11 3.57 -1.44
C ALA A 133 14.92 2.63 -1.53
N PRO A 134 14.22 2.66 -2.66
CA PRO A 134 13.04 1.82 -2.82
C PRO A 134 13.35 0.34 -2.77
#